data_ad07df0086abcb1fc37babbe086df61e
#
_entry.id   ad07df0086abcb1fc37babbe086df61e
#
_cell.length_a   1.000
_cell.length_b   1.000
_cell.length_c   1.000
_cell.angle_alpha   90.00
_cell.angle_beta   90.00
_cell.angle_gamma   90.00
#
_symmetry.space_group_name_H-M   'P 1'
#
loop_
_entity.id
_entity.type
_entity.pdbx_description
1 polymer ?
#
loop_
_entity_poly.entity_id
_entity_poly.type
_entity_poly.pdbx_seq_one_letter_code
_entity_poly.pdbx_strand_id
1 'polypeptide(L)'
;VKRDAFAMPKGIYLDGNSLGPMPHLARAAVERRLRQWAQEGVNAWEDWFDLAERLSPALARLVGASASEVVATGSITANLHALLATFYRPDGERRNLLATELDFPSDLYALRAWAERLGGELRLVPSRDGHSLETRDILANLTPDIALAWLPTVLYRSGQRLDVRAITAAAGARGILSGWDAAHSVGAMPHRFHDDGVDFAVWCHYKYVNAGPGAPAGLFVHDKHTGVRPGLPGWWGHDKASQFEMSSDFRPAEGAGAFQIGTPSILATAALEGALEVFENCSLEAIRARSLELTDVLIALVDEQLPEVSVRTPRQHEARGGHVALECRSARRISLALRERNITADFRPPNLLRLTPVALYNTEAELEEAVTVLRELLTASARREATNSPGKDAPPRVT
;
A
#
# COMPACT_ATOMS: atom_id res chain seq x y z
N VAL A 1 -12.55 13.79 11.90
CA VAL A 1 -13.29 12.63 11.39
C VAL A 1 -14.20 13.08 10.25
N LYS A 2 -14.19 12.38 9.14
CA LYS A 2 -15.02 12.63 7.95
C LYS A 2 -15.95 11.43 7.66
N ARG A 3 -16.42 10.75 8.71
CA ARG A 3 -17.21 9.52 8.57
C ARG A 3 -18.40 9.66 7.61
N ASP A 4 -19.06 10.82 7.62
CA ASP A 4 -20.19 11.12 6.75
C ASP A 4 -19.84 11.24 5.26
N ALA A 5 -18.54 11.29 4.92
CA ALA A 5 -18.11 11.23 3.53
C ALA A 5 -18.13 9.81 2.95
N PHE A 6 -18.36 8.79 3.78
CA PHE A 6 -18.27 7.38 3.41
C PHE A 6 -19.57 6.61 3.61
N ALA A 7 -19.88 5.72 2.68
CA ALA A 7 -20.85 4.65 2.87
C ALA A 7 -20.20 3.55 3.73
N MET A 8 -20.31 3.70 5.06
CA MET A 8 -19.67 2.77 5.99
C MET A 8 -20.30 1.39 5.95
N PRO A 9 -19.51 0.31 5.99
CA PRO A 9 -20.03 -1.02 6.25
C PRO A 9 -20.79 -1.09 7.58
N LYS A 10 -21.69 -2.06 7.70
CA LYS A 10 -22.45 -2.25 8.94
C LYS A 10 -21.50 -2.63 10.10
N GLY A 11 -21.70 -2.01 11.24
CA GLY A 11 -20.93 -2.25 12.45
C GLY A 11 -19.60 -1.50 12.50
N ILE A 12 -18.61 -2.09 13.16
CA ILE A 12 -17.28 -1.51 13.37
C ILE A 12 -16.33 -2.04 12.29
N TYR A 13 -15.77 -1.14 11.50
CA TYR A 13 -14.88 -1.49 10.38
C TYR A 13 -13.45 -1.10 10.68
N LEU A 14 -12.60 -2.09 11.00
CA LEU A 14 -11.18 -1.93 11.35
C LEU A 14 -10.25 -2.66 10.37
N ASP A 15 -10.62 -2.67 9.08
CA ASP A 15 -9.86 -3.33 8.02
C ASP A 15 -9.61 -2.42 6.78
N GLY A 16 -9.53 -1.11 7.03
CA GLY A 16 -9.26 -0.14 5.97
C GLY A 16 -7.88 -0.26 5.32
N ASN A 17 -6.97 -0.99 5.95
CA ASN A 17 -5.67 -1.35 5.36
C ASN A 17 -5.75 -2.52 4.37
N SER A 18 -6.88 -3.19 4.23
CA SER A 18 -7.13 -4.20 3.20
C SER A 18 -8.02 -3.64 2.09
N LEU A 19 -9.13 -2.98 2.46
CA LEU A 19 -10.01 -2.26 1.55
C LEU A 19 -10.66 -1.09 2.30
N GLY A 20 -10.54 0.14 1.80
CA GLY A 20 -11.23 1.29 2.36
C GLY A 20 -12.73 1.29 2.07
N PRO A 21 -13.57 1.88 2.94
CA PRO A 21 -14.99 2.08 2.68
C PRO A 21 -15.21 3.05 1.51
N MET A 22 -16.34 2.91 0.83
CA MET A 22 -16.65 3.69 -0.37
C MET A 22 -16.95 5.16 -0.05
N PRO A 23 -16.17 6.13 -0.56
CA PRO A 23 -16.56 7.54 -0.50
C PRO A 23 -17.79 7.82 -1.37
N HIS A 24 -18.69 8.68 -0.90
CA HIS A 24 -19.85 9.10 -1.69
C HIS A 24 -19.45 9.82 -2.99
N LEU A 25 -18.34 10.58 -2.95
CA LEU A 25 -17.77 11.23 -4.13
C LEU A 25 -17.22 10.23 -5.15
N ALA A 26 -16.61 9.13 -4.70
CA ALA A 26 -16.16 8.06 -5.60
C ALA A 26 -17.35 7.43 -6.35
N ARG A 27 -18.44 7.14 -5.65
CA ARG A 27 -19.68 6.66 -6.27
C ARG A 27 -20.20 7.66 -7.32
N ALA A 28 -20.31 8.94 -6.97
CA ALA A 28 -20.81 9.98 -7.86
C ALA A 28 -19.95 10.13 -9.13
N ALA A 29 -18.61 10.03 -8.98
CA ALA A 29 -17.69 10.07 -10.11
C ALA A 29 -17.86 8.88 -11.07
N VAL A 30 -18.00 7.66 -10.54
CA VAL A 30 -18.28 6.46 -11.36
C VAL A 30 -19.63 6.60 -12.08
N GLU A 31 -20.68 7.03 -11.41
CA GLU A 31 -22.00 7.24 -12.01
C GLU A 31 -21.97 8.32 -13.09
N ARG A 32 -21.14 9.35 -12.96
CA ARG A 32 -20.90 10.37 -13.98
C ARG A 32 -20.30 9.73 -15.26
N ARG A 33 -19.26 8.91 -15.11
CA ARG A 33 -18.61 8.23 -16.25
C ARG A 33 -19.53 7.21 -16.92
N LEU A 34 -20.37 6.51 -16.17
CA LEU A 34 -21.39 5.62 -16.73
C LEU A 34 -22.41 6.38 -17.58
N ARG A 35 -22.86 7.56 -17.13
CA ARG A 35 -23.77 8.42 -17.91
C ARG A 35 -23.09 8.95 -19.18
N GLN A 36 -21.84 9.42 -19.09
CA GLN A 36 -21.07 9.86 -20.27
C GLN A 36 -20.97 8.73 -21.30
N TRP A 37 -20.59 7.53 -20.87
CA TRP A 37 -20.51 6.37 -21.75
C TRP A 37 -21.85 6.08 -22.46
N ALA A 38 -22.96 6.08 -21.70
CA ALA A 38 -24.27 5.80 -22.25
C ALA A 38 -24.76 6.86 -23.25
N GLN A 39 -24.39 8.12 -23.06
CA GLN A 39 -24.90 9.25 -23.83
C GLN A 39 -23.97 9.62 -25.01
N GLU A 40 -22.66 9.53 -24.82
CA GLU A 40 -21.66 10.06 -25.73
C GLU A 40 -20.90 8.96 -26.49
N GLY A 41 -20.91 7.72 -25.98
CA GLY A 41 -20.20 6.60 -26.61
C GLY A 41 -18.70 6.91 -26.75
N VAL A 42 -18.19 6.81 -27.99
CA VAL A 42 -16.77 7.07 -28.29
C VAL A 42 -16.35 8.52 -28.05
N ASN A 43 -17.27 9.47 -28.13
CA ASN A 43 -16.95 10.89 -27.94
C ASN A 43 -16.56 11.21 -26.50
N ALA A 44 -16.95 10.39 -25.53
CA ALA A 44 -16.55 10.53 -24.14
C ALA A 44 -15.03 10.46 -23.93
N TRP A 45 -14.27 9.92 -24.90
CA TRP A 45 -12.81 9.91 -24.86
C TRP A 45 -12.18 11.30 -24.85
N GLU A 46 -12.86 12.33 -25.35
CA GLU A 46 -12.36 13.70 -25.27
C GLU A 46 -12.11 14.13 -23.80
N ASP A 47 -12.96 13.67 -22.86
CA ASP A 47 -12.81 13.94 -21.42
C ASP A 47 -11.98 12.87 -20.68
N TRP A 48 -11.83 11.67 -21.23
CA TRP A 48 -11.17 10.56 -20.56
C TRP A 48 -9.70 10.39 -20.91
N PHE A 49 -9.26 11.02 -22.00
CA PHE A 49 -7.97 10.76 -22.61
C PHE A 49 -6.78 11.03 -21.70
N ASP A 50 -6.87 12.06 -20.86
CA ASP A 50 -5.85 12.46 -19.90
C ASP A 50 -6.29 12.29 -18.42
N LEU A 51 -7.34 11.50 -18.19
CA LEU A 51 -7.92 11.37 -16.86
C LEU A 51 -6.91 10.93 -15.79
N ALA A 52 -6.01 10.00 -16.12
CA ALA A 52 -5.00 9.52 -15.17
C ALA A 52 -3.98 10.63 -14.83
N GLU A 53 -3.55 11.39 -15.83
CA GLU A 53 -2.59 12.49 -15.67
C GLU A 53 -3.18 13.67 -14.90
N ARG A 54 -4.48 13.96 -15.09
CA ARG A 54 -5.18 15.00 -14.31
C ARG A 54 -5.21 14.71 -12.80
N LEU A 55 -5.08 13.46 -12.39
CA LEU A 55 -5.01 13.08 -10.99
C LEU A 55 -3.61 13.23 -10.39
N SER A 56 -2.56 13.35 -11.23
CA SER A 56 -1.17 13.42 -10.79
C SER A 56 -0.88 14.53 -9.76
N PRO A 57 -1.43 15.76 -9.86
CA PRO A 57 -1.21 16.78 -8.84
C PRO A 57 -1.76 16.39 -7.45
N ALA A 58 -2.92 15.74 -7.40
CA ALA A 58 -3.51 15.26 -6.15
C ALA A 58 -2.71 14.09 -5.55
N LEU A 59 -2.28 13.15 -6.40
CA LEU A 59 -1.43 12.03 -6.00
C LEU A 59 -0.05 12.49 -5.52
N ALA A 60 0.55 13.47 -6.21
CA ALA A 60 1.85 14.04 -5.85
C ALA A 60 1.84 14.63 -4.43
N ARG A 61 0.75 15.31 -4.04
CA ARG A 61 0.58 15.81 -2.66
C ARG A 61 0.59 14.70 -1.62
N LEU A 62 0.04 13.52 -1.93
CA LEU A 62 0.01 12.40 -0.98
C LEU A 62 1.40 11.82 -0.70
N VAL A 63 2.33 11.98 -1.64
CA VAL A 63 3.66 11.34 -1.54
C VAL A 63 4.82 12.34 -1.49
N GLY A 64 4.54 13.65 -1.46
CA GLY A 64 5.57 14.69 -1.41
C GLY A 64 6.44 14.67 -2.68
N ALA A 65 5.80 14.81 -3.84
CA ALA A 65 6.42 14.74 -5.16
C ALA A 65 5.91 15.86 -6.09
N SER A 66 6.53 16.01 -7.25
CA SER A 66 6.02 16.82 -8.36
C SER A 66 4.99 16.03 -9.17
N ALA A 67 4.08 16.73 -9.83
CA ALA A 67 3.02 16.09 -10.62
C ALA A 67 3.57 15.21 -11.77
N SER A 68 4.67 15.60 -12.39
CA SER A 68 5.33 14.82 -13.45
C SER A 68 5.95 13.52 -12.94
N GLU A 69 6.24 13.41 -11.65
CA GLU A 69 6.84 12.22 -11.05
C GLU A 69 5.82 11.13 -10.70
N VAL A 70 4.51 11.40 -10.82
CA VAL A 70 3.46 10.50 -10.33
C VAL A 70 2.38 10.26 -11.36
N VAL A 71 1.91 9.01 -11.46
CA VAL A 71 0.76 8.65 -12.30
C VAL A 71 -0.05 7.51 -11.67
N ALA A 72 -1.36 7.50 -11.93
CA ALA A 72 -2.23 6.38 -11.59
C ALA A 72 -2.25 5.36 -12.74
N THR A 73 -1.69 4.19 -12.55
CA THR A 73 -1.62 3.15 -13.60
C THR A 73 -1.50 1.75 -13.02
N GLY A 74 -1.88 0.75 -13.79
CA GLY A 74 -1.67 -0.67 -13.51
C GLY A 74 -2.12 -1.14 -12.13
N SER A 75 -1.32 -2.01 -11.56
CA SER A 75 -1.41 -2.49 -10.16
C SER A 75 0.00 -2.45 -9.57
N ILE A 76 0.14 -2.60 -8.24
CA ILE A 76 1.48 -2.65 -7.60
C ILE A 76 2.39 -3.61 -8.35
N THR A 77 1.98 -4.85 -8.53
CA THR A 77 2.81 -5.88 -9.18
C THR A 77 3.12 -5.55 -10.64
N ALA A 78 2.14 -5.05 -11.42
CA ALA A 78 2.37 -4.66 -12.81
C ALA A 78 3.37 -3.49 -12.89
N ASN A 79 3.23 -2.51 -12.01
CA ASN A 79 4.12 -1.36 -11.94
C ASN A 79 5.53 -1.77 -11.49
N LEU A 80 5.64 -2.69 -10.50
CA LEU A 80 6.92 -3.26 -10.10
C LEU A 80 7.61 -3.97 -11.27
N HIS A 81 6.89 -4.77 -12.06
CA HIS A 81 7.45 -5.38 -13.27
C HIS A 81 7.94 -4.34 -14.29
N ALA A 82 7.17 -3.26 -14.50
CA ALA A 82 7.58 -2.18 -15.41
C ALA A 82 8.83 -1.44 -14.92
N LEU A 83 8.92 -1.19 -13.61
CA LEU A 83 10.10 -0.59 -12.97
C LEU A 83 11.32 -1.50 -13.06
N LEU A 84 11.19 -2.80 -12.75
CA LEU A 84 12.27 -3.77 -12.86
C LEU A 84 12.74 -3.93 -14.32
N ALA A 85 11.81 -3.98 -15.28
CA ALA A 85 12.15 -4.00 -16.71
C ALA A 85 12.94 -2.77 -17.15
N THR A 86 12.78 -1.65 -16.45
CA THR A 86 13.44 -0.38 -16.77
C THR A 86 14.76 -0.20 -16.03
N PHE A 87 14.76 -0.38 -14.73
CA PHE A 87 15.81 0.04 -13.84
C PHE A 87 16.73 -1.10 -13.35
N TYR A 88 16.25 -2.33 -13.32
CA TYR A 88 17.09 -3.44 -12.93
C TYR A 88 18.00 -3.83 -14.13
N ARG A 89 19.23 -3.34 -14.07
CA ARG A 89 20.27 -3.55 -15.08
C ARG A 89 21.48 -4.20 -14.41
N PRO A 90 21.56 -5.53 -14.34
CA PRO A 90 22.73 -6.22 -13.83
C PRO A 90 23.98 -5.85 -14.63
N ASP A 91 25.06 -5.45 -13.93
CA ASP A 91 26.34 -5.13 -14.52
C ASP A 91 27.48 -5.68 -13.65
N GLY A 92 28.31 -6.52 -14.23
CA GLY A 92 29.45 -7.15 -13.56
C GLY A 92 29.03 -7.89 -12.29
N GLU A 93 29.63 -7.49 -11.16
CA GLU A 93 29.27 -8.06 -9.83
C GLU A 93 27.95 -7.50 -9.26
N ARG A 94 27.56 -6.30 -9.67
CA ARG A 94 26.33 -5.60 -9.23
C ARG A 94 25.11 -6.16 -9.95
N ARG A 95 24.58 -7.28 -9.47
CA ARG A 95 23.51 -8.00 -10.15
C ARG A 95 22.38 -8.48 -9.26
N ASN A 96 22.51 -8.35 -7.93
CA ASN A 96 21.53 -8.88 -7.01
C ASN A 96 20.45 -7.87 -6.68
N LEU A 97 19.25 -8.36 -6.32
CA LEU A 97 18.17 -7.59 -5.73
C LEU A 97 18.18 -7.80 -4.23
N LEU A 98 17.86 -6.76 -3.46
CA LEU A 98 17.66 -6.84 -2.01
C LEU A 98 16.21 -6.59 -1.68
N ALA A 99 15.63 -7.44 -0.84
CA ALA A 99 14.32 -7.29 -0.21
C ALA A 99 14.38 -7.77 1.24
N THR A 100 13.24 -7.96 1.90
CA THR A 100 13.21 -8.52 3.25
C THR A 100 12.35 -9.77 3.34
N GLU A 101 12.54 -10.60 4.37
CA GLU A 101 11.67 -11.76 4.63
C GLU A 101 10.23 -11.36 4.96
N LEU A 102 10.00 -10.10 5.31
CA LEU A 102 8.70 -9.56 5.72
C LEU A 102 8.00 -8.76 4.62
N ASP A 103 8.53 -8.75 3.40
CA ASP A 103 7.90 -8.10 2.25
C ASP A 103 6.62 -8.85 1.83
N PHE A 104 5.76 -8.14 1.13
CA PHE A 104 4.53 -8.75 0.63
C PHE A 104 4.87 -9.82 -0.43
N PRO A 105 4.23 -11.01 -0.37
CA PRO A 105 4.61 -12.15 -1.23
C PRO A 105 4.62 -11.82 -2.73
N SER A 106 3.71 -10.97 -3.22
CA SER A 106 3.65 -10.59 -4.62
C SER A 106 4.91 -9.87 -5.10
N ASP A 107 5.51 -9.04 -4.24
CA ASP A 107 6.74 -8.33 -4.54
C ASP A 107 7.91 -9.31 -4.63
N LEU A 108 8.01 -10.23 -3.67
CA LEU A 108 9.02 -11.29 -3.69
C LEU A 108 8.93 -12.17 -4.93
N TYR A 109 7.70 -12.46 -5.43
CA TYR A 109 7.52 -13.22 -6.68
C TYR A 109 8.08 -12.47 -7.87
N ALA A 110 7.77 -11.17 -8.00
CA ALA A 110 8.26 -10.35 -9.10
C ALA A 110 9.78 -10.17 -9.04
N LEU A 111 10.31 -9.84 -7.87
CA LEU A 111 11.75 -9.65 -7.67
C LEU A 111 12.56 -10.93 -7.98
N ARG A 112 12.09 -12.07 -7.47
CA ARG A 112 12.75 -13.36 -7.73
C ARG A 112 12.76 -13.70 -9.21
N ALA A 113 11.61 -13.55 -9.89
CA ALA A 113 11.50 -13.85 -11.31
C ALA A 113 12.45 -12.99 -12.17
N TRP A 114 12.62 -11.71 -11.83
CA TRP A 114 13.55 -10.84 -12.56
C TRP A 114 15.01 -11.12 -12.22
N ALA A 115 15.34 -11.41 -10.95
CA ALA A 115 16.69 -11.80 -10.55
C ALA A 115 17.13 -13.04 -11.32
N GLU A 116 16.35 -14.12 -11.27
CA GLU A 116 16.62 -15.38 -11.98
C GLU A 116 16.73 -15.18 -13.50
N ARG A 117 15.83 -14.40 -14.10
CA ARG A 117 15.81 -14.12 -15.54
C ARG A 117 17.10 -13.44 -16.02
N LEU A 118 17.70 -12.56 -15.21
CA LEU A 118 18.87 -11.76 -15.58
C LEU A 118 20.17 -12.24 -14.92
N GLY A 119 20.17 -13.43 -14.30
CA GLY A 119 21.36 -14.06 -13.74
C GLY A 119 21.85 -13.45 -12.44
N GLY A 120 20.96 -12.78 -11.70
CA GLY A 120 21.18 -12.32 -10.32
C GLY A 120 20.45 -13.19 -9.30
N GLU A 121 20.54 -12.78 -8.04
CA GLU A 121 19.88 -13.43 -6.90
C GLU A 121 18.99 -12.42 -6.17
N LEU A 122 17.89 -12.90 -5.59
CA LEU A 122 17.11 -12.16 -4.61
C LEU A 122 17.66 -12.46 -3.21
N ARG A 123 18.29 -11.49 -2.59
CA ARG A 123 18.76 -11.55 -1.21
C ARG A 123 17.71 -10.98 -0.27
N LEU A 124 17.48 -11.65 0.85
CA LEU A 124 16.49 -11.26 1.85
C LEU A 124 17.19 -10.87 3.15
N VAL A 125 16.88 -9.66 3.64
CA VAL A 125 17.24 -9.25 4.99
C VAL A 125 16.41 -10.06 5.99
N PRO A 126 17.04 -10.86 6.87
CA PRO A 126 16.29 -11.69 7.80
C PRO A 126 15.67 -10.86 8.92
N SER A 127 14.50 -11.27 9.38
CA SER A 127 13.88 -10.77 10.60
C SER A 127 14.31 -11.62 11.79
N ARG A 128 14.69 -10.99 12.91
CA ARG A 128 15.15 -11.69 14.12
C ARG A 128 14.00 -12.29 14.93
N ASP A 129 12.81 -11.71 14.81
CA ASP A 129 11.62 -12.08 15.58
C ASP A 129 10.42 -12.50 14.71
N GLY A 130 10.57 -12.43 13.38
CA GLY A 130 9.50 -12.70 12.40
C GLY A 130 8.45 -11.59 12.30
N HIS A 131 8.65 -10.44 12.97
CA HIS A 131 7.69 -9.35 13.03
C HIS A 131 8.28 -7.98 12.68
N SER A 132 9.56 -7.77 12.97
CA SER A 132 10.25 -6.49 12.82
C SER A 132 11.59 -6.61 12.10
N LEU A 133 12.10 -5.48 11.63
CA LEU A 133 13.40 -5.33 11.00
C LEU A 133 14.18 -4.22 11.70
N GLU A 134 15.45 -4.46 11.94
CA GLU A 134 16.36 -3.43 12.42
C GLU A 134 16.95 -2.67 11.23
N THR A 135 16.89 -1.35 11.25
CA THR A 135 17.47 -0.51 10.17
C THR A 135 18.94 -0.85 9.94
N ARG A 136 19.72 -1.10 11.00
CA ARG A 136 21.14 -1.51 10.88
C ARG A 136 21.35 -2.80 10.07
N ASP A 137 20.40 -3.75 10.15
CA ASP A 137 20.51 -5.02 9.41
C ASP A 137 20.21 -4.77 7.92
N ILE A 138 19.27 -3.90 7.60
CA ILE A 138 19.02 -3.46 6.22
C ILE A 138 20.28 -2.78 5.65
N LEU A 139 20.86 -1.81 6.38
CA LEU A 139 22.04 -1.06 5.96
C LEU A 139 23.27 -1.95 5.76
N ALA A 140 23.42 -2.98 6.58
CA ALA A 140 24.52 -3.95 6.47
C ALA A 140 24.40 -4.85 5.22
N ASN A 141 23.20 -5.06 4.71
CA ASN A 141 22.91 -5.83 3.51
C ASN A 141 22.97 -5.01 2.19
N LEU A 142 23.15 -3.68 2.27
CA LEU A 142 23.40 -2.83 1.09
C LEU A 142 24.86 -3.01 0.63
N THR A 143 25.20 -4.19 0.12
CA THR A 143 26.55 -4.58 -0.31
C THR A 143 26.80 -4.18 -1.77
N PRO A 144 28.09 -4.10 -2.25
CA PRO A 144 28.42 -3.64 -3.60
C PRO A 144 27.81 -4.45 -4.75
N ASP A 145 27.41 -5.68 -4.49
CA ASP A 145 26.79 -6.59 -5.45
C ASP A 145 25.28 -6.39 -5.60
N ILE A 146 24.66 -5.53 -4.80
CA ILE A 146 23.26 -5.16 -4.91
C ILE A 146 23.08 -4.08 -5.98
N ALA A 147 22.24 -4.36 -6.98
CA ALA A 147 21.88 -3.41 -8.02
C ALA A 147 20.69 -2.52 -7.60
N LEU A 148 19.71 -3.12 -6.92
CA LEU A 148 18.49 -2.45 -6.52
C LEU A 148 17.97 -3.06 -5.21
N ALA A 149 17.57 -2.19 -4.27
CA ALA A 149 16.86 -2.55 -3.05
C ALA A 149 15.38 -2.21 -3.20
N TRP A 150 14.52 -3.18 -2.90
CA TRP A 150 13.06 -3.01 -2.86
C TRP A 150 12.56 -3.29 -1.46
N LEU A 151 11.89 -2.32 -0.84
CA LEU A 151 11.51 -2.38 0.56
C LEU A 151 10.09 -1.83 0.77
N PRO A 152 9.32 -2.31 1.76
CA PRO A 152 8.07 -1.69 2.14
C PRO A 152 8.31 -0.46 3.02
N THR A 153 7.53 0.59 2.83
CA THR A 153 7.54 1.74 3.75
C THR A 153 6.95 1.40 5.12
N VAL A 154 5.97 0.49 5.11
CA VAL A 154 5.33 -0.08 6.31
C VAL A 154 5.13 -1.57 6.10
N LEU A 155 5.64 -2.38 7.02
CA LEU A 155 5.46 -3.82 6.99
C LEU A 155 3.97 -4.19 7.11
N TYR A 156 3.46 -4.95 6.15
CA TYR A 156 2.03 -5.27 6.07
C TYR A 156 1.53 -6.12 7.24
N ARG A 157 2.41 -6.90 7.89
CA ARG A 157 2.05 -7.77 9.01
C ARG A 157 2.04 -7.01 10.34
N SER A 158 3.17 -6.42 10.71
CA SER A 158 3.35 -5.80 12.02
C SER A 158 2.95 -4.33 12.09
N GLY A 159 2.84 -3.64 10.95
CA GLY A 159 2.66 -2.19 10.93
C GLY A 159 3.94 -1.41 11.29
N GLN A 160 5.11 -2.05 11.31
CA GLN A 160 6.37 -1.33 11.47
C GLN A 160 6.62 -0.41 10.28
N ARG A 161 6.92 0.86 10.55
CA ARG A 161 7.40 1.84 9.57
C ARG A 161 8.92 1.77 9.48
N LEU A 162 9.45 1.69 8.27
CA LEU A 162 10.89 1.79 8.00
C LEU A 162 11.31 3.25 7.80
N ASP A 163 12.57 3.54 8.09
CA ASP A 163 13.16 4.87 7.84
C ASP A 163 13.55 5.01 6.34
N VAL A 164 12.56 5.44 5.53
CA VAL A 164 12.70 5.63 4.09
C VAL A 164 13.90 6.51 3.76
N ARG A 165 14.02 7.66 4.46
CA ARG A 165 15.06 8.64 4.20
C ARG A 165 16.47 8.08 4.47
N ALA A 166 16.68 7.49 5.64
CA ALA A 166 18.00 6.97 6.01
C ALA A 166 18.42 5.81 5.11
N ILE A 167 17.50 4.90 4.78
CA ILE A 167 17.80 3.74 3.95
C ILE A 167 18.05 4.17 2.51
N THR A 168 17.22 5.07 1.93
CA THR A 168 17.40 5.61 0.58
C THR A 168 18.73 6.34 0.45
N ALA A 169 19.07 7.20 1.41
CA ALA A 169 20.35 7.90 1.40
C ALA A 169 21.54 6.95 1.46
N ALA A 170 21.46 5.89 2.28
CA ALA A 170 22.51 4.89 2.39
C ALA A 170 22.65 4.02 1.13
N ALA A 171 21.55 3.69 0.46
CA ALA A 171 21.56 2.98 -0.83
C ALA A 171 22.17 3.87 -1.92
N GLY A 172 21.73 5.12 -2.05
CA GLY A 172 22.23 6.09 -3.02
C GLY A 172 23.72 6.36 -2.88
N ALA A 173 24.23 6.49 -1.63
CA ALA A 173 25.66 6.65 -1.36
C ALA A 173 26.51 5.45 -1.86
N ARG A 174 25.90 4.29 -2.09
CA ARG A 174 26.53 3.08 -2.63
C ARG A 174 26.19 2.84 -4.11
N GLY A 175 25.47 3.78 -4.74
CA GLY A 175 24.99 3.65 -6.11
C GLY A 175 23.97 2.52 -6.30
N ILE A 176 23.24 2.17 -5.25
CA ILE A 176 22.15 1.19 -5.26
C ILE A 176 20.85 1.95 -5.45
N LEU A 177 20.03 1.54 -6.43
CA LEU A 177 18.68 2.11 -6.61
C LEU A 177 17.74 1.67 -5.48
N SER A 178 16.89 2.58 -5.03
CA SER A 178 15.91 2.33 -3.96
C SER A 178 14.48 2.37 -4.49
N GLY A 179 13.78 1.25 -4.42
CA GLY A 179 12.36 1.12 -4.71
C GLY A 179 11.54 0.86 -3.45
N TRP A 180 10.31 1.39 -3.40
CA TRP A 180 9.47 1.29 -2.21
C TRP A 180 8.05 0.84 -2.52
N ASP A 181 7.57 -0.19 -1.78
CA ASP A 181 6.14 -0.48 -1.66
C ASP A 181 5.53 0.38 -0.55
N ALA A 182 4.69 1.33 -0.93
CA ALA A 182 4.01 2.24 -0.01
C ALA A 182 2.52 1.91 0.21
N ALA A 183 2.11 0.67 -0.07
CA ALA A 183 0.72 0.22 0.00
C ALA A 183 0.07 0.39 1.38
N HIS A 184 0.84 0.34 2.46
CA HIS A 184 0.35 0.46 3.84
C HIS A 184 0.63 1.82 4.48
N SER A 185 0.99 2.83 3.68
CA SER A 185 1.35 4.15 4.20
C SER A 185 0.71 5.32 3.45
N VAL A 186 0.59 5.25 2.11
CA VAL A 186 -0.02 6.35 1.33
C VAL A 186 -1.50 6.51 1.69
N GLY A 187 -1.88 7.73 2.05
CA GLY A 187 -3.20 8.07 2.58
C GLY A 187 -3.33 7.96 4.10
N ALA A 188 -2.36 7.34 4.79
CA ALA A 188 -2.33 7.21 6.25
C ALA A 188 -1.29 8.13 6.92
N MET A 189 -0.27 8.55 6.19
CA MET A 189 0.81 9.41 6.70
C MET A 189 1.47 10.20 5.57
N PRO A 190 2.14 11.32 5.89
CA PRO A 190 2.89 12.11 4.92
C PRO A 190 4.14 11.37 4.45
N HIS A 191 4.50 11.60 3.18
CA HIS A 191 5.74 11.19 2.55
C HIS A 191 6.46 12.38 1.94
N ARG A 192 7.73 12.21 1.60
CA ARG A 192 8.59 13.19 0.93
C ARG A 192 9.48 12.47 -0.08
N PHE A 193 8.88 11.71 -0.99
CA PHE A 193 9.66 10.83 -1.88
C PHE A 193 10.64 11.60 -2.75
N HIS A 194 10.25 12.78 -3.24
CA HIS A 194 11.16 13.65 -3.98
C HIS A 194 12.35 14.10 -3.10
N ASP A 195 12.07 14.76 -1.98
CA ASP A 195 13.11 15.31 -1.11
C ASP A 195 14.00 14.24 -0.46
N ASP A 196 13.44 13.04 -0.19
CA ASP A 196 14.18 11.92 0.38
C ASP A 196 15.02 11.18 -0.69
N GLY A 197 14.90 11.58 -1.96
CA GLY A 197 15.68 11.05 -3.07
C GLY A 197 15.33 9.62 -3.46
N VAL A 198 14.10 9.17 -3.16
CA VAL A 198 13.58 7.86 -3.56
C VAL A 198 13.67 7.72 -5.07
N ASP A 199 14.15 6.60 -5.61
CA ASP A 199 14.22 6.42 -7.06
C ASP A 199 12.85 6.14 -7.67
N PHE A 200 12.09 5.24 -7.06
CA PHE A 200 10.72 4.93 -7.46
C PHE A 200 9.92 4.30 -6.32
N ALA A 201 8.60 4.44 -6.38
CA ALA A 201 7.68 3.83 -5.43
C ALA A 201 6.37 3.43 -6.09
N VAL A 202 5.69 2.44 -5.49
CA VAL A 202 4.34 2.04 -5.89
C VAL A 202 3.44 1.91 -4.67
N TRP A 203 2.13 2.09 -4.88
CA TRP A 203 1.13 1.86 -3.84
C TRP A 203 -0.23 1.56 -4.46
N CYS A 204 -1.12 0.94 -3.69
CA CYS A 204 -2.51 0.76 -4.11
C CYS A 204 -3.41 1.87 -3.56
N HIS A 205 -4.44 2.26 -4.32
CA HIS A 205 -5.38 3.27 -3.91
C HIS A 205 -6.63 2.71 -3.20
N TYR A 206 -6.87 1.40 -3.23
CA TYR A 206 -8.05 0.79 -2.63
C TYR A 206 -7.99 0.62 -1.10
N LYS A 207 -6.82 0.84 -0.47
CA LYS A 207 -6.63 0.80 0.99
C LYS A 207 -6.96 2.16 1.62
N TYR A 208 -5.98 2.86 2.19
CA TYR A 208 -6.19 4.13 2.89
C TYR A 208 -6.68 5.28 2.01
N VAL A 209 -6.46 5.21 0.69
CA VAL A 209 -7.00 6.22 -0.26
C VAL A 209 -8.48 5.95 -0.59
N ASN A 210 -9.02 4.78 -0.26
CA ASN A 210 -10.44 4.43 -0.36
C ASN A 210 -11.01 4.49 -1.80
N ALA A 211 -10.19 4.23 -2.82
CA ALA A 211 -10.61 4.35 -4.22
C ALA A 211 -11.38 3.12 -4.76
N GLY A 212 -11.68 2.15 -3.89
CA GLY A 212 -12.49 0.99 -4.23
C GLY A 212 -11.71 -0.17 -4.87
N PRO A 213 -12.37 -1.35 -4.98
CA PRO A 213 -11.73 -2.56 -5.50
C PRO A 213 -11.35 -2.40 -6.97
N GLY A 214 -10.11 -2.81 -7.29
CA GLY A 214 -9.58 -2.71 -8.65
C GLY A 214 -9.14 -1.30 -9.08
N ALA A 215 -9.09 -0.33 -8.15
CA ALA A 215 -8.54 0.98 -8.44
C ALA A 215 -7.10 0.87 -8.98
N PRO A 216 -6.72 1.69 -9.98
CA PRO A 216 -5.35 1.70 -10.48
C PRO A 216 -4.37 2.01 -9.35
N ALA A 217 -3.17 1.46 -9.39
CA ALA A 217 -2.12 1.76 -8.43
C ALA A 217 -1.49 3.12 -8.73
N GLY A 218 -0.85 3.72 -7.73
CA GLY A 218 0.05 4.84 -7.92
C GLY A 218 1.45 4.34 -8.27
N LEU A 219 2.12 5.10 -9.11
CA LEU A 219 3.52 4.91 -9.48
C LEU A 219 4.22 6.26 -9.38
N PHE A 220 5.34 6.28 -8.67
CA PHE A 220 6.26 7.41 -8.56
C PHE A 220 7.60 7.02 -9.21
N VAL A 221 8.13 7.91 -10.04
CA VAL A 221 9.50 7.85 -10.57
C VAL A 221 10.10 9.24 -10.43
N HIS A 222 11.21 9.32 -9.70
CA HIS A 222 11.90 10.57 -9.43
C HIS A 222 12.39 11.26 -10.71
N ASP A 223 12.30 12.57 -10.77
CA ASP A 223 12.69 13.38 -11.92
C ASP A 223 14.19 13.28 -12.29
N LYS A 224 15.07 12.88 -11.34
CA LYS A 224 16.47 12.53 -11.65
C LYS A 224 16.60 11.43 -12.71
N HIS A 225 15.53 10.67 -12.98
CA HIS A 225 15.43 9.65 -14.03
C HIS A 225 14.71 10.15 -15.29
N THR A 226 14.51 11.47 -15.43
CA THR A 226 13.90 12.07 -16.62
C THR A 226 14.64 11.63 -17.90
N GLY A 227 13.86 11.25 -18.92
CA GLY A 227 14.39 10.76 -20.20
C GLY A 227 14.70 9.26 -20.24
N VAL A 228 14.52 8.53 -19.13
CA VAL A 228 14.63 7.06 -19.16
C VAL A 228 13.48 6.49 -20.01
N ARG A 229 13.86 5.65 -21.00
CA ARG A 229 12.89 4.93 -21.81
C ARG A 229 12.37 3.72 -21.01
N PRO A 230 11.04 3.61 -20.78
CA PRO A 230 10.46 2.46 -20.09
C PRO A 230 10.83 1.13 -20.77
N GLY A 231 11.14 0.12 -19.96
CA GLY A 231 11.45 -1.23 -20.45
C GLY A 231 10.23 -2.00 -20.96
N LEU A 232 9.02 -1.54 -20.58
CA LEU A 232 7.74 -2.05 -21.08
C LEU A 232 6.97 -0.88 -21.72
N PRO A 233 7.35 -0.42 -22.91
CA PRO A 233 6.64 0.64 -23.60
C PRO A 233 5.23 0.17 -24.01
N GLY A 234 4.26 1.08 -23.93
CA GLY A 234 2.91 0.78 -24.33
C GLY A 234 2.15 2.00 -24.84
N TRP A 235 0.97 1.76 -25.40
CA TRP A 235 0.17 2.77 -26.07
C TRP A 235 -0.06 4.03 -25.24
N TRP A 236 -0.39 3.87 -23.94
CA TRP A 236 -0.75 5.02 -23.10
C TRP A 236 0.45 5.79 -22.55
N GLY A 237 1.64 5.18 -22.57
CA GLY A 237 2.90 5.83 -22.21
C GLY A 237 3.53 6.63 -23.34
N HIS A 238 2.90 6.67 -24.52
CA HIS A 238 3.33 7.53 -25.63
C HIS A 238 2.99 8.99 -25.33
N ASP A 239 3.81 9.91 -25.83
CA ASP A 239 3.54 11.35 -25.78
C ASP A 239 2.15 11.68 -26.38
N LYS A 240 1.31 12.29 -25.57
CA LYS A 240 -0.09 12.57 -25.91
C LYS A 240 -0.25 13.48 -27.14
N ALA A 241 0.69 14.40 -27.37
CA ALA A 241 0.62 15.33 -28.50
C ALA A 241 0.82 14.62 -29.85
N SER A 242 1.58 13.53 -29.86
CA SER A 242 1.92 12.77 -31.07
C SER A 242 1.28 11.38 -31.15
N GLN A 243 0.54 10.97 -30.13
CA GLN A 243 0.01 9.61 -30.00
C GLN A 243 -0.85 9.20 -31.21
N PHE A 244 -1.69 10.09 -31.73
CA PHE A 244 -2.56 9.81 -32.86
C PHE A 244 -1.91 10.04 -34.25
N GLU A 245 -0.61 10.34 -34.29
CA GLU A 245 0.17 10.26 -35.54
C GLU A 245 0.33 8.81 -36.03
N MET A 246 -0.02 7.83 -35.15
CA MET A 246 0.03 6.39 -35.41
C MET A 246 1.42 5.92 -35.88
N SER A 247 2.46 6.60 -35.42
CA SER A 247 3.85 6.22 -35.68
C SER A 247 4.20 4.89 -35.02
N SER A 248 5.06 4.08 -35.67
CA SER A 248 5.67 2.90 -35.07
C SER A 248 6.77 3.26 -34.06
N ASP A 249 7.24 4.50 -34.05
CA ASP A 249 8.29 4.97 -33.16
C ASP A 249 7.69 5.44 -31.84
N PHE A 250 8.01 4.72 -30.77
CA PHE A 250 7.58 5.10 -29.43
C PHE A 250 8.33 6.35 -28.96
N ARG A 251 7.57 7.41 -28.69
CA ARG A 251 8.02 8.64 -28.03
C ARG A 251 7.46 8.63 -26.61
N PRO A 252 8.29 8.42 -25.56
CA PRO A 252 7.77 8.37 -24.21
C PRO A 252 7.16 9.70 -23.77
N ALA A 253 6.03 9.65 -23.07
CA ALA A 253 5.51 10.80 -22.34
C ALA A 253 6.51 11.28 -21.28
N GLU A 254 6.33 12.50 -20.78
CA GLU A 254 7.20 13.05 -19.74
C GLU A 254 6.99 12.34 -18.38
N GLY A 255 8.09 12.13 -17.65
CA GLY A 255 8.08 11.64 -16.29
C GLY A 255 7.41 10.27 -16.11
N ALA A 256 6.64 10.13 -15.03
CA ALA A 256 5.95 8.89 -14.69
C ALA A 256 4.87 8.49 -15.71
N GLY A 257 4.34 9.45 -16.48
CA GLY A 257 3.37 9.19 -17.54
C GLY A 257 3.84 8.18 -18.57
N ALA A 258 5.15 8.12 -18.84
CA ALA A 258 5.76 7.18 -19.78
C ALA A 258 5.57 5.70 -19.38
N PHE A 259 5.31 5.42 -18.11
CA PHE A 259 5.16 4.06 -17.58
C PHE A 259 3.74 3.48 -17.72
N GLN A 260 2.82 4.21 -18.32
CA GLN A 260 1.48 3.73 -18.64
C GLN A 260 1.54 2.76 -19.84
N ILE A 261 1.27 1.47 -19.62
CA ILE A 261 1.39 0.45 -20.66
C ILE A 261 0.16 0.47 -21.59
N GLY A 262 -1.03 0.40 -21.01
CA GLY A 262 -2.28 0.29 -21.75
C GLY A 262 -3.27 1.38 -21.38
N THR A 263 -4.38 1.39 -22.12
CA THR A 263 -5.53 2.28 -21.84
C THR A 263 -5.97 2.13 -20.39
N PRO A 264 -6.13 3.21 -19.62
CA PRO A 264 -6.53 3.14 -18.22
C PRO A 264 -7.97 2.62 -18.08
N SER A 265 -8.24 1.96 -16.95
CA SER A 265 -9.59 1.57 -16.58
C SER A 265 -10.38 2.81 -16.13
N ILE A 266 -11.14 3.41 -17.05
CA ILE A 266 -11.83 4.69 -16.84
C ILE A 266 -12.73 4.68 -15.61
N LEU A 267 -13.55 3.62 -15.43
CA LEU A 267 -14.47 3.54 -14.29
C LEU A 267 -13.74 3.42 -12.94
N ALA A 268 -12.64 2.66 -12.90
CA ALA A 268 -11.85 2.54 -11.69
C ALA A 268 -11.03 3.82 -11.41
N THR A 269 -10.56 4.50 -12.46
CA THR A 269 -9.88 5.80 -12.33
C THR A 269 -10.86 6.90 -11.87
N ALA A 270 -12.12 6.84 -12.31
CA ALA A 270 -13.16 7.74 -11.81
C ALA A 270 -13.44 7.54 -10.31
N ALA A 271 -13.41 6.31 -9.83
CA ALA A 271 -13.53 6.05 -8.39
C ALA A 271 -12.36 6.67 -7.61
N LEU A 272 -11.15 6.61 -8.16
CA LEU A 272 -9.97 7.28 -7.58
C LEU A 272 -10.12 8.81 -7.60
N GLU A 273 -10.62 9.39 -8.70
CA GLU A 273 -10.91 10.83 -8.80
C GLU A 273 -11.75 11.29 -7.60
N GLY A 274 -12.93 10.68 -7.38
CA GLY A 274 -13.79 11.05 -6.27
C GLY A 274 -13.24 10.69 -4.88
N ALA A 275 -12.39 9.67 -4.78
CA ALA A 275 -11.72 9.34 -3.51
C ALA A 275 -10.66 10.41 -3.13
N LEU A 276 -9.92 10.93 -4.11
CA LEU A 276 -8.93 11.99 -3.88
C LEU A 276 -9.55 13.30 -3.41
N GLU A 277 -10.78 13.62 -3.83
CA GLU A 277 -11.51 14.81 -3.36
C GLU A 277 -11.71 14.79 -1.82
N VAL A 278 -11.77 13.62 -1.18
CA VAL A 278 -11.84 13.51 0.28
C VAL A 278 -10.59 14.09 0.95
N PHE A 279 -9.43 13.99 0.28
CA PHE A 279 -8.15 14.48 0.80
C PHE A 279 -7.90 15.95 0.52
N GLU A 280 -8.64 16.62 -0.37
CA GLU A 280 -8.39 18.03 -0.74
C GLU A 280 -8.40 18.99 0.46
N ASN A 281 -9.26 18.72 1.45
CA ASN A 281 -9.40 19.51 2.67
C ASN A 281 -8.86 18.78 3.91
N CYS A 282 -7.92 17.84 3.73
CA CYS A 282 -7.28 17.12 4.82
C CYS A 282 -5.77 17.35 4.77
N SER A 283 -5.18 17.77 5.88
CA SER A 283 -3.73 17.69 6.06
C SER A 283 -3.34 16.24 6.36
N LEU A 284 -2.33 15.73 5.66
CA LEU A 284 -1.77 14.40 5.94
C LEU A 284 -1.14 14.33 7.33
N GLU A 285 -0.60 15.46 7.82
CA GLU A 285 -0.09 15.59 9.18
C GLU A 285 -1.21 15.43 10.21
N ALA A 286 -2.38 16.02 9.97
CA ALA A 286 -3.55 15.85 10.83
C ALA A 286 -4.10 14.41 10.78
N ILE A 287 -4.13 13.78 9.59
CA ILE A 287 -4.47 12.36 9.46
C ILE A 287 -3.49 11.51 10.24
N ARG A 288 -2.19 11.80 10.12
CA ARG A 288 -1.13 11.08 10.85
C ARG A 288 -1.26 11.25 12.36
N ALA A 289 -1.44 12.48 12.84
CA ALA A 289 -1.63 12.75 14.28
C ALA A 289 -2.81 11.95 14.83
N ARG A 290 -3.96 12.01 14.13
CA ARG A 290 -5.16 11.26 14.55
C ARG A 290 -4.96 9.74 14.47
N SER A 291 -4.25 9.23 13.48
CA SER A 291 -3.90 7.81 13.38
C SER A 291 -3.04 7.35 14.56
N LEU A 292 -2.10 8.18 15.00
CA LEU A 292 -1.27 7.88 16.18
C LEU A 292 -2.10 7.87 17.46
N GLU A 293 -2.98 8.86 17.68
CA GLU A 293 -3.90 8.89 18.82
C GLU A 293 -4.76 7.62 18.88
N LEU A 294 -5.40 7.25 17.77
CA LEU A 294 -6.25 6.06 17.73
C LEU A 294 -5.47 4.76 17.95
N THR A 295 -4.27 4.66 17.41
CA THR A 295 -3.42 3.47 17.63
C THR A 295 -2.85 3.44 19.04
N ASP A 296 -2.60 4.58 19.70
CA ASP A 296 -2.23 4.64 21.12
C ASP A 296 -3.37 4.17 22.02
N VAL A 297 -4.60 4.67 21.77
CA VAL A 297 -5.79 4.21 22.49
C VAL A 297 -5.98 2.70 22.34
N LEU A 298 -5.89 2.18 21.11
CA LEU A 298 -6.04 0.75 20.86
C LEU A 298 -4.97 -0.08 21.60
N ILE A 299 -3.72 0.34 21.56
CA ILE A 299 -2.61 -0.36 22.26
C ILE A 299 -2.84 -0.33 23.77
N ALA A 300 -3.22 0.82 24.34
CA ALA A 300 -3.49 0.96 25.77
C ALA A 300 -4.65 0.05 26.22
N LEU A 301 -5.75 0.03 25.46
CA LEU A 301 -6.89 -0.85 25.75
C LEU A 301 -6.51 -2.34 25.70
N VAL A 302 -5.68 -2.74 24.73
CA VAL A 302 -5.18 -4.12 24.63
C VAL A 302 -4.29 -4.47 25.82
N ASP A 303 -3.34 -3.59 26.19
CA ASP A 303 -2.44 -3.83 27.33
C ASP A 303 -3.20 -3.95 28.66
N GLU A 304 -4.24 -3.12 28.85
CA GLU A 304 -5.05 -3.13 30.06
C GLU A 304 -5.99 -4.33 30.14
N GLN A 305 -6.63 -4.69 29.02
CA GLN A 305 -7.76 -5.61 29.03
C GLN A 305 -7.45 -7.02 28.52
N LEU A 306 -6.33 -7.22 27.81
CA LEU A 306 -5.98 -8.44 27.11
C LEU A 306 -4.52 -8.87 27.37
N PRO A 307 -4.15 -9.18 28.63
CA PRO A 307 -2.75 -9.46 29.00
C PRO A 307 -2.17 -10.70 28.29
N GLU A 308 -3.00 -11.58 27.74
CA GLU A 308 -2.59 -12.76 26.97
C GLU A 308 -2.31 -12.45 25.49
N VAL A 309 -2.58 -11.22 25.01
CA VAL A 309 -2.37 -10.79 23.64
C VAL A 309 -1.07 -10.01 23.54
N SER A 310 -0.25 -10.33 22.54
CA SER A 310 1.00 -9.60 22.30
C SER A 310 0.80 -8.58 21.18
N VAL A 311 1.03 -7.29 21.47
CA VAL A 311 1.12 -6.25 20.44
C VAL A 311 2.45 -6.39 19.72
N ARG A 312 2.42 -6.68 18.41
CA ARG A 312 3.61 -6.84 17.55
C ARG A 312 3.98 -5.58 16.78
N THR A 313 3.10 -4.60 16.77
CA THR A 313 3.39 -3.27 16.21
C THR A 313 4.32 -2.48 17.15
N PRO A 314 5.34 -1.80 16.62
CA PRO A 314 6.18 -0.92 17.42
C PRO A 314 5.38 0.14 18.17
N ARG A 315 5.76 0.42 19.41
CA ARG A 315 5.06 1.40 20.26
C ARG A 315 5.48 2.83 19.97
N GLN A 316 6.71 3.01 19.50
CA GLN A 316 7.24 4.32 19.13
C GLN A 316 6.51 4.89 17.92
N HIS A 317 6.10 6.14 17.97
CA HIS A 317 5.34 6.81 16.92
C HIS A 317 6.08 6.84 15.59
N GLU A 318 7.42 7.01 15.63
CA GLU A 318 8.28 7.09 14.45
C GLU A 318 8.38 5.73 13.73
N ALA A 319 8.27 4.64 14.48
CA ALA A 319 8.39 3.28 13.98
C ALA A 319 7.05 2.60 13.70
N ARG A 320 5.91 3.31 13.87
CA ARG A 320 4.57 2.74 13.73
C ARG A 320 3.83 3.27 12.51
N GLY A 321 3.18 2.38 11.75
CA GLY A 321 2.26 2.71 10.68
C GLY A 321 0.84 3.03 11.16
N GLY A 322 -0.17 2.75 10.31
CA GLY A 322 -1.58 3.08 10.58
C GLY A 322 -2.42 1.93 11.11
N HIS A 323 -1.85 0.74 11.36
CA HIS A 323 -2.56 -0.42 11.91
C HIS A 323 -1.79 -1.04 13.07
N VAL A 324 -2.51 -1.78 13.91
CA VAL A 324 -1.98 -2.52 15.05
C VAL A 324 -2.14 -4.01 14.81
N ALA A 325 -1.06 -4.76 14.95
CA ALA A 325 -1.01 -6.21 14.84
C ALA A 325 -0.99 -6.84 16.24
N LEU A 326 -1.95 -7.68 16.49
CA LEU A 326 -2.16 -8.40 17.74
C LEU A 326 -1.89 -9.88 17.50
N GLU A 327 -0.90 -10.44 18.19
CA GLU A 327 -0.68 -11.88 18.18
C GLU A 327 -1.47 -12.54 19.30
N CYS A 328 -2.39 -13.41 18.94
CA CYS A 328 -3.20 -14.16 19.90
C CYS A 328 -3.47 -15.58 19.42
N ARG A 329 -3.75 -16.47 20.37
CA ARG A 329 -4.16 -17.84 20.05
C ARG A 329 -5.46 -17.84 19.26
N SER A 330 -5.57 -18.78 18.30
CA SER A 330 -6.79 -18.94 17.50
C SER A 330 -7.22 -17.66 16.75
N ALA A 331 -6.29 -16.77 16.39
CA ALA A 331 -6.57 -15.48 15.75
C ALA A 331 -7.55 -15.56 14.58
N ARG A 332 -7.45 -16.62 13.75
CA ARG A 332 -8.39 -16.88 12.65
C ARG A 332 -9.83 -17.07 13.15
N ARG A 333 -10.04 -17.92 14.15
CA ARG A 333 -11.37 -18.17 14.72
C ARG A 333 -11.93 -16.91 15.36
N ILE A 334 -11.08 -16.16 16.04
CA ILE A 334 -11.44 -14.87 16.66
C ILE A 334 -11.85 -13.85 15.58
N SER A 335 -11.11 -13.74 14.46
CA SER A 335 -11.49 -12.85 13.34
C SER A 335 -12.87 -13.20 12.78
N LEU A 336 -13.17 -14.47 12.58
CA LEU A 336 -14.50 -14.92 12.13
C LEU A 336 -15.60 -14.60 13.16
N ALA A 337 -15.34 -14.83 14.46
CA ALA A 337 -16.29 -14.54 15.52
C ALA A 337 -16.51 -13.02 15.71
N LEU A 338 -15.52 -12.18 15.52
CA LEU A 338 -15.67 -10.73 15.46
C LEU A 338 -16.61 -10.31 14.34
N ARG A 339 -16.47 -10.92 13.16
CA ARG A 339 -17.35 -10.65 12.01
C ARG A 339 -18.81 -11.01 12.30
N GLU A 340 -19.08 -12.10 13.02
CA GLU A 340 -20.43 -12.46 13.49
C GLU A 340 -21.03 -11.42 14.45
N ARG A 341 -20.16 -10.66 15.13
CA ARG A 341 -20.53 -9.52 16.00
C ARG A 341 -20.52 -8.17 15.28
N ASN A 342 -20.48 -8.15 13.93
CA ASN A 342 -20.35 -6.98 13.08
C ASN A 342 -19.10 -6.13 13.34
N ILE A 343 -17.99 -6.77 13.72
CA ILE A 343 -16.67 -6.14 13.84
C ILE A 343 -15.75 -6.76 12.77
N THR A 344 -15.33 -5.95 11.81
CA THR A 344 -14.43 -6.40 10.75
C THR A 344 -12.99 -6.12 11.13
N ALA A 345 -12.20 -7.19 11.26
CA ALA A 345 -10.76 -7.18 11.50
C ALA A 345 -10.10 -8.22 10.62
N ASP A 346 -8.87 -7.98 10.21
CA ASP A 346 -8.13 -8.85 9.30
C ASP A 346 -7.31 -9.91 10.06
N PHE A 347 -7.21 -11.11 9.47
CA PHE A 347 -6.36 -12.19 9.96
C PHE A 347 -5.16 -12.43 9.05
N ARG A 348 -3.97 -12.55 9.63
CA ARG A 348 -2.76 -13.00 8.93
C ARG A 348 -2.15 -14.22 9.60
N PRO A 349 -1.85 -15.28 8.82
CA PRO A 349 -1.19 -16.47 9.35
C PRO A 349 0.17 -16.13 10.00
N PRO A 350 0.61 -16.88 11.05
CA PRO A 350 -0.17 -17.94 11.65
C PRO A 350 -1.20 -17.46 12.69
N ASN A 351 -0.97 -16.34 13.41
CA ASN A 351 -1.73 -15.96 14.62
C ASN A 351 -1.91 -14.46 14.78
N LEU A 352 -1.90 -13.67 13.71
CA LEU A 352 -2.04 -12.22 13.80
C LEU A 352 -3.47 -11.77 13.46
N LEU A 353 -4.04 -10.92 14.31
CA LEU A 353 -5.17 -10.05 14.01
C LEU A 353 -4.61 -8.66 13.73
N ARG A 354 -5.05 -8.02 12.65
CA ARG A 354 -4.76 -6.62 12.39
C ARG A 354 -6.02 -5.80 12.59
N LEU A 355 -5.88 -4.76 13.39
CA LEU A 355 -6.93 -3.76 13.60
C LEU A 355 -6.41 -2.43 13.09
N THR A 356 -7.19 -1.80 12.21
CA THR A 356 -6.78 -0.58 11.52
C THR A 356 -7.75 0.55 11.85
N PRO A 357 -7.47 1.32 12.91
CA PRO A 357 -8.25 2.50 13.23
C PRO A 357 -7.87 3.65 12.29
N VAL A 358 -8.66 3.84 11.23
CA VAL A 358 -8.40 4.86 10.22
C VAL A 358 -8.91 6.23 10.69
N ALA A 359 -8.02 7.21 10.67
CA ALA A 359 -8.25 8.57 11.14
C ALA A 359 -9.48 9.26 10.50
N LEU A 360 -9.81 8.91 9.26
CA LEU A 360 -10.89 9.54 8.52
C LEU A 360 -12.29 9.14 9.03
N TYR A 361 -12.46 7.95 9.63
CA TYR A 361 -13.80 7.45 9.92
C TYR A 361 -13.94 6.66 11.22
N ASN A 362 -12.87 6.21 11.87
CA ASN A 362 -12.97 5.49 13.15
C ASN A 362 -12.93 6.41 14.37
N THR A 363 -13.57 5.95 15.44
CA THR A 363 -13.69 6.64 16.71
C THR A 363 -13.10 5.80 17.86
N GLU A 364 -12.77 6.44 18.97
CA GLU A 364 -12.30 5.76 20.19
C GLU A 364 -13.35 4.81 20.77
N ALA A 365 -14.62 5.21 20.75
CA ALA A 365 -15.71 4.37 21.23
C ALA A 365 -15.83 3.04 20.44
N GLU A 366 -15.56 3.06 19.12
CA GLU A 366 -15.49 1.82 18.33
C GLU A 366 -14.34 0.92 18.76
N LEU A 367 -13.21 1.49 19.20
CA LEU A 367 -12.06 0.72 19.69
C LEU A 367 -12.34 0.08 21.05
N GLU A 368 -12.98 0.83 21.97
CA GLU A 368 -13.40 0.34 23.26
C GLU A 368 -14.38 -0.84 23.11
N GLU A 369 -15.38 -0.70 22.25
CA GLU A 369 -16.34 -1.77 21.95
C GLU A 369 -15.64 -2.98 21.32
N ALA A 370 -14.77 -2.76 20.34
CA ALA A 370 -14.05 -3.84 19.65
C ALA A 370 -13.15 -4.63 20.60
N VAL A 371 -12.41 -3.96 21.50
CA VAL A 371 -11.54 -4.62 22.49
C VAL A 371 -12.37 -5.36 23.54
N THR A 372 -13.52 -4.80 23.98
CA THR A 372 -14.44 -5.47 24.88
C THR A 372 -14.97 -6.78 24.30
N VAL A 373 -15.43 -6.76 23.05
CA VAL A 373 -15.89 -7.97 22.36
C VAL A 373 -14.76 -8.95 22.14
N LEU A 374 -13.56 -8.46 21.79
CA LEU A 374 -12.37 -9.30 21.63
C LEU A 374 -12.03 -10.06 22.93
N ARG A 375 -12.11 -9.39 24.08
CA ARG A 375 -11.90 -9.99 25.41
C ARG A 375 -12.91 -11.11 25.69
N GLU A 376 -14.18 -10.88 25.41
CA GLU A 376 -15.24 -11.89 25.57
C GLU A 376 -14.95 -13.14 24.73
N LEU A 377 -14.57 -12.93 23.47
CA LEU A 377 -14.29 -14.02 22.52
C LEU A 377 -13.04 -14.82 22.90
N LEU A 378 -11.98 -14.16 23.35
CA LEU A 378 -10.76 -14.82 23.82
C LEU A 378 -11.05 -15.65 25.07
N THR A 379 -11.78 -15.12 26.04
CA THR A 379 -12.20 -15.83 27.26
C THR A 379 -13.05 -17.05 26.92
N ALA A 380 -14.02 -16.91 26.02
CA ALA A 380 -14.86 -18.03 25.57
C ALA A 380 -14.04 -19.10 24.81
N SER A 381 -13.06 -18.66 24.00
CA SER A 381 -12.14 -19.54 23.28
C SER A 381 -11.28 -20.38 24.24
N ALA A 382 -10.70 -19.76 25.25
CA ALA A 382 -9.87 -20.43 26.25
C ALA A 382 -10.66 -21.49 27.04
N ARG A 383 -11.91 -21.20 27.40
CA ARG A 383 -12.80 -22.17 28.06
C ARG A 383 -13.10 -23.40 27.18
N ARG A 384 -13.34 -23.19 25.87
CA ARG A 384 -13.59 -24.29 24.93
C ARG A 384 -12.35 -25.14 24.68
N GLU A 385 -11.17 -24.57 24.65
CA GLU A 385 -9.90 -25.31 24.50
C GLU A 385 -9.59 -26.15 25.74
N ALA A 386 -9.96 -25.67 26.92
CA ALA A 386 -9.84 -26.42 28.16
C ALA A 386 -10.78 -27.65 28.24
N THR A 387 -11.87 -27.66 27.45
CA THR A 387 -12.90 -28.70 27.45
C THR A 387 -12.81 -29.67 26.24
N ASN A 388 -12.07 -29.35 25.16
CA ASN A 388 -11.97 -30.17 23.93
C ASN A 388 -10.53 -30.52 23.56
N SER A 389 -10.28 -31.80 23.24
CA SER A 389 -9.06 -32.27 22.56
C SER A 389 -9.01 -31.80 21.09
N PRO A 390 -7.83 -31.67 20.47
CA PRO A 390 -7.65 -30.89 19.22
C PRO A 390 -8.30 -31.52 18.00
N GLY A 391 -9.22 -30.79 17.39
CA GLY A 391 -9.78 -31.08 16.07
C GLY A 391 -8.99 -30.38 14.95
N LYS A 392 -8.83 -31.07 13.81
CA LYS A 392 -8.07 -30.61 12.62
C LYS A 392 -8.87 -29.56 11.84
N ASP A 393 -8.33 -28.37 11.72
CA ASP A 393 -8.89 -27.28 10.87
C ASP A 393 -8.29 -27.31 9.45
N ALA A 394 -9.15 -27.21 8.42
CA ALA A 394 -8.74 -27.09 7.04
C ALA A 394 -8.29 -25.65 6.69
N PRO A 395 -7.38 -25.44 5.72
CA PRO A 395 -6.86 -24.10 5.41
C PRO A 395 -7.89 -23.22 4.68
N PRO A 396 -7.95 -21.91 4.96
CA PRO A 396 -8.91 -21.00 4.39
C PRO A 396 -8.42 -20.31 3.11
N ARG A 397 -9.39 -19.77 2.36
CA ARG A 397 -9.15 -18.73 1.37
C ARG A 397 -8.97 -17.39 2.11
N VAL A 398 -7.80 -16.77 1.95
CA VAL A 398 -7.51 -15.40 2.41
C VAL A 398 -7.81 -14.48 1.22
N THR A 399 -8.59 -13.44 1.44
CA THR A 399 -8.82 -12.36 0.47
C THR A 399 -7.67 -11.36 0.51
#